data_30169d0c0ddeb4bcecccb581d2e289ae
#
_entry.id   30169d0c0ddeb4bcecccb581d2e289ae
#
_cell.length_a   1.000
_cell.length_b   1.000
_cell.length_c   1.000
_cell.angle_alpha   90.00
_cell.angle_beta   90.00
_cell.angle_gamma   90.00
#
_symmetry.space_group_name_H-M   'P 1'
#
loop_
_entity.id
_entity.type
_entity.pdbx_description
1 polymer ?
#
loop_
_entity_poly.entity_id
_entity_poly.type
_entity_poly.pdbx_seq_one_letter_code
_entity_poly.pdbx_strand_id
1 'polypeptide(L)'
;PSRYVAEDRLRKMVDYEYGELIEILDKKNSRKFFAFANTVETLNFSKTNHGSGWLGIAVEGTDRYHPNKIFIHVKLHENDTLLQQYSLGALGINLIYGSLFEWEDPRTILLSLLDNLDTDRVEVDYVYVEGPDMKWVDNRLLNLMLVSNNMTPAIMFDKNGKVQQPSDMLYKKNVLLLRGNFRPINKLGMDFIHDSLDIFMRDENYRPDNTIAFCEMSLNSLMQDEKVDEKDFLHRVDLLNTMGQSVMISRFTRFFKLVNYFGQFKMIKLRIVIGLPTFDKILESSSYTDLRGGLLEAMGALF
;
A
#
# COMPACT_ATOMS: atom_id res chain seq x y z
N PRO A 1 -8.26 7.33 -21.86
CA PRO A 1 -6.83 7.35 -22.08
C PRO A 1 -6.18 6.43 -21.06
N SER A 2 -5.36 5.48 -21.53
CA SER A 2 -4.63 4.59 -20.61
C SER A 2 -3.68 5.44 -19.77
N ARG A 3 -3.74 5.29 -18.45
CA ARG A 3 -2.84 5.97 -17.51
C ARG A 3 -1.40 5.58 -17.85
N TYR A 4 -0.52 6.57 -17.98
CA TYR A 4 0.87 6.31 -18.35
C TYR A 4 1.64 5.59 -17.24
N VAL A 5 1.48 6.04 -15.99
CA VAL A 5 2.05 5.45 -14.78
C VAL A 5 1.07 4.43 -14.22
N ALA A 6 1.23 3.15 -14.56
CA ALA A 6 0.34 2.08 -14.15
C ALA A 6 1.08 0.74 -14.06
N GLU A 7 0.66 -0.10 -13.11
CA GLU A 7 1.22 -1.44 -12.88
C GLU A 7 1.15 -2.32 -14.14
N ASP A 8 -0.01 -2.39 -14.79
CA ASP A 8 -0.22 -3.22 -15.99
C ASP A 8 0.73 -2.87 -17.13
N ARG A 9 1.07 -1.58 -17.26
CA ARG A 9 2.04 -1.13 -18.26
C ARG A 9 3.44 -1.58 -17.89
N LEU A 10 3.83 -1.40 -16.61
CA LEU A 10 5.14 -1.83 -16.13
C LEU A 10 5.32 -3.34 -16.32
N ARG A 11 4.31 -4.15 -15.95
CA ARG A 11 4.35 -5.61 -16.11
C ARG A 11 4.63 -6.01 -17.54
N LYS A 12 3.92 -5.42 -18.48
CA LYS A 12 4.13 -5.66 -19.94
C LYS A 12 5.54 -5.25 -20.39
N MET A 13 6.06 -4.13 -19.89
CA MET A 13 7.42 -3.69 -20.22
C MET A 13 8.47 -4.69 -19.70
N VAL A 14 8.37 -5.10 -18.47
CA VAL A 14 9.28 -6.08 -17.84
C VAL A 14 9.22 -7.42 -18.58
N ASP A 15 8.03 -7.90 -18.91
CA ASP A 15 7.85 -9.16 -19.64
C ASP A 15 8.42 -9.11 -21.04
N TYR A 16 8.20 -8.00 -21.74
CA TYR A 16 8.73 -7.80 -23.08
C TYR A 16 10.27 -7.75 -23.09
N GLU A 17 10.85 -6.91 -22.26
CA GLU A 17 12.31 -6.76 -22.17
C GLU A 17 13.00 -8.06 -21.74
N TYR A 18 12.40 -8.80 -20.80
CA TYR A 18 12.93 -10.08 -20.39
C TYR A 18 12.85 -11.12 -21.50
N GLY A 19 11.75 -11.15 -22.26
CA GLY A 19 11.57 -12.04 -23.44
C GLY A 19 12.61 -11.79 -24.53
N GLU A 20 12.81 -10.52 -24.92
CA GLU A 20 13.84 -10.12 -25.89
C GLU A 20 15.25 -10.53 -25.41
N LEU A 21 15.51 -10.36 -24.11
CA LEU A 21 16.80 -10.70 -23.53
C LEU A 21 17.08 -12.21 -23.60
N ILE A 22 16.07 -13.06 -23.36
CA ILE A 22 16.19 -14.52 -23.52
C ILE A 22 16.60 -14.87 -24.95
N GLU A 23 15.94 -14.31 -25.96
CA GLU A 23 16.23 -14.62 -27.37
C GLU A 23 17.67 -14.28 -27.76
N ILE A 24 18.23 -13.22 -27.17
CA ILE A 24 19.60 -12.78 -27.42
C ILE A 24 20.63 -13.66 -26.68
N LEU A 25 20.35 -14.00 -25.42
CA LEU A 25 21.33 -14.63 -24.52
C LEU A 25 21.26 -16.16 -24.50
N ASP A 26 20.14 -16.75 -24.93
CA ASP A 26 19.97 -18.22 -24.96
C ASP A 26 21.03 -18.92 -25.81
N LYS A 27 21.60 -18.18 -26.77
CA LYS A 27 22.70 -18.63 -27.62
C LYS A 27 24.09 -18.54 -27.00
N LYS A 28 24.28 -17.89 -25.87
CA LYS A 28 25.60 -17.52 -25.34
C LYS A 28 25.98 -18.12 -23.98
N ASN A 29 25.18 -18.94 -23.39
CA ASN A 29 25.43 -19.66 -22.13
C ASN A 29 26.20 -18.92 -21.02
N SER A 30 25.61 -18.76 -19.83
CA SER A 30 26.25 -18.88 -18.53
C SER A 30 26.18 -17.78 -17.50
N ARG A 31 25.46 -16.71 -17.61
CA ARG A 31 25.30 -15.75 -16.49
C ARG A 31 23.83 -15.50 -16.22
N LYS A 32 23.47 -15.40 -14.93
CA LYS A 32 22.14 -14.89 -14.54
C LYS A 32 21.93 -13.51 -15.13
N PHE A 33 20.74 -13.26 -15.67
CA PHE A 33 20.38 -11.97 -16.25
C PHE A 33 19.07 -11.47 -15.67
N PHE A 34 18.81 -10.22 -15.87
CA PHE A 34 17.61 -9.55 -15.41
C PHE A 34 17.14 -8.52 -16.45
N ALA A 35 15.87 -8.19 -16.39
CA ALA A 35 15.27 -7.04 -17.05
C ALA A 35 14.68 -6.11 -16.02
N PHE A 36 14.98 -4.81 -16.11
CA PHE A 36 14.45 -3.78 -15.24
C PHE A 36 13.72 -2.74 -16.06
N ALA A 37 12.54 -2.35 -15.61
CA ALA A 37 11.76 -1.27 -16.18
C ALA A 37 11.15 -0.38 -15.12
N ASN A 38 10.84 0.85 -15.48
CA ASN A 38 10.08 1.77 -14.65
C ASN A 38 9.10 2.62 -15.48
N THR A 39 8.07 3.12 -14.82
CA THR A 39 7.14 4.11 -15.36
C THR A 39 6.86 5.12 -14.26
N VAL A 40 7.33 6.35 -14.44
CA VAL A 40 7.42 7.36 -13.39
C VAL A 40 6.90 8.71 -13.90
N GLU A 41 6.24 9.44 -13.01
CA GLU A 41 5.93 10.85 -13.13
C GLU A 41 6.62 11.60 -12.00
N THR A 42 7.54 12.49 -12.33
CA THR A 42 8.16 13.43 -11.37
C THR A 42 7.36 14.72 -11.28
N LEU A 43 7.73 15.60 -10.37
CA LEU A 43 7.13 16.93 -10.28
C LEU A 43 7.16 17.66 -11.63
N ASN A 44 6.02 18.24 -12.00
CA ASN A 44 5.93 19.16 -13.13
C ASN A 44 6.53 20.53 -12.74
N PHE A 45 6.74 21.40 -13.73
CA PHE A 45 7.32 22.74 -13.52
C PHE A 45 6.52 23.58 -12.51
N SER A 46 5.20 23.48 -12.52
CA SER A 46 4.31 24.25 -11.61
C SER A 46 4.12 23.59 -10.25
N LYS A 47 4.71 22.42 -10.00
CA LYS A 47 4.63 21.65 -8.75
C LYS A 47 3.17 21.36 -8.31
N THR A 48 2.31 21.11 -9.27
CA THR A 48 0.87 20.84 -9.04
C THR A 48 0.53 19.35 -8.92
N ASN A 49 1.51 18.46 -9.24
CA ASN A 49 1.40 17.03 -9.07
C ASN A 49 2.33 16.53 -7.96
N HIS A 50 2.16 15.29 -7.55
CA HIS A 50 3.09 14.57 -6.69
C HIS A 50 3.87 13.58 -7.55
N GLY A 51 5.20 13.50 -7.33
CA GLY A 51 6.02 12.49 -7.99
C GLY A 51 5.62 11.09 -7.52
N SER A 52 5.46 10.17 -8.45
CA SER A 52 5.20 8.76 -8.15
C SER A 52 5.60 7.86 -9.30
N GLY A 53 5.81 6.59 -9.01
CA GLY A 53 6.19 5.66 -10.05
C GLY A 53 6.12 4.20 -9.67
N TRP A 54 6.15 3.39 -10.70
CA TRP A 54 6.27 1.96 -10.62
C TRP A 54 7.64 1.51 -11.09
N LEU A 55 8.29 0.63 -10.32
CA LEU A 55 9.54 -0.02 -10.71
C LEU A 55 9.30 -1.53 -10.71
N GLY A 56 9.89 -2.21 -11.67
CA GLY A 56 9.77 -3.66 -11.79
C GLY A 56 11.04 -4.29 -12.29
N ILE A 57 11.31 -5.48 -11.80
CA ILE A 57 12.43 -6.30 -12.22
C ILE A 57 11.97 -7.74 -12.43
N ALA A 58 12.48 -8.36 -13.49
CA ALA A 58 12.43 -9.80 -13.72
C ALA A 58 13.85 -10.34 -13.62
N VAL A 59 14.06 -11.38 -12.81
CA VAL A 59 15.36 -12.01 -12.60
C VAL A 59 15.28 -13.49 -12.96
N GLU A 60 16.28 -13.99 -13.67
CA GLU A 60 16.41 -15.42 -13.97
C GLU A 60 16.43 -16.22 -12.66
N GLY A 61 15.46 -17.13 -12.53
CA GLY A 61 15.36 -18.09 -11.44
C GLY A 61 15.82 -19.47 -11.84
N THR A 62 15.24 -20.50 -11.22
CA THR A 62 15.46 -21.92 -11.55
C THR A 62 15.00 -22.25 -12.97
N ASP A 63 13.93 -21.61 -13.40
CA ASP A 63 13.40 -21.70 -14.77
C ASP A 63 13.68 -20.38 -15.52
N ARG A 64 14.52 -20.46 -16.53
CA ARG A 64 14.92 -19.31 -17.36
C ARG A 64 13.74 -18.66 -18.08
N TYR A 65 12.75 -19.43 -18.50
CA TYR A 65 11.60 -18.93 -19.27
C TYR A 65 10.49 -18.37 -18.37
N HIS A 66 10.56 -18.64 -17.07
CA HIS A 66 9.61 -18.14 -16.07
C HIS A 66 10.38 -17.40 -14.94
N PRO A 67 10.69 -16.11 -15.12
CA PRO A 67 11.49 -15.38 -14.15
C PRO A 67 10.73 -15.13 -12.84
N ASN A 68 11.50 -14.89 -11.78
CA ASN A 68 10.98 -14.26 -10.59
C ASN A 68 10.85 -12.76 -10.83
N LYS A 69 9.75 -12.17 -10.39
CA LYS A 69 9.47 -10.74 -10.62
C LYS A 69 9.14 -10.04 -9.32
N ILE A 70 9.62 -8.82 -9.20
CA ILE A 70 9.32 -7.91 -8.09
C ILE A 70 8.81 -6.60 -8.68
N PHE A 71 7.67 -6.14 -8.19
CA PHE A 71 7.06 -4.87 -8.56
C PHE A 71 6.88 -4.04 -7.31
N ILE A 72 7.28 -2.77 -7.35
CA ILE A 72 7.06 -1.80 -6.28
C ILE A 72 6.42 -0.54 -6.82
N HIS A 73 5.59 0.10 -6.01
CA HIS A 73 5.11 1.47 -6.24
C HIS A 73 5.71 2.40 -5.20
N VAL A 74 6.04 3.61 -5.65
CA VAL A 74 6.70 4.61 -4.81
C VAL A 74 6.08 5.98 -5.00
N LYS A 75 6.10 6.79 -3.93
CA LYS A 75 5.85 8.22 -3.96
C LYS A 75 7.14 8.96 -3.64
N LEU A 76 7.36 10.06 -4.34
CA LEU A 76 8.55 10.90 -4.22
C LEU A 76 8.16 12.20 -3.52
N HIS A 77 8.70 12.42 -2.33
CA HIS A 77 8.29 13.52 -1.45
C HIS A 77 9.11 14.81 -1.64
N GLU A 78 10.27 14.70 -2.29
CA GLU A 78 11.12 15.86 -2.52
C GLU A 78 10.45 16.90 -3.40
N ASN A 79 10.60 18.17 -3.04
CA ASN A 79 10.03 19.30 -3.78
C ASN A 79 10.99 19.83 -4.88
N ASP A 80 11.74 18.92 -5.49
CA ASP A 80 12.68 19.18 -6.58
C ASP A 80 12.75 17.98 -7.51
N THR A 81 12.58 18.22 -8.82
CA THR A 81 12.55 17.17 -9.85
C THR A 81 13.86 16.40 -9.95
N LEU A 82 15.01 17.07 -9.82
CA LEU A 82 16.32 16.43 -9.92
C LEU A 82 16.57 15.54 -8.70
N LEU A 83 16.21 15.99 -7.50
CA LEU A 83 16.30 15.19 -6.29
C LEU A 83 15.39 13.97 -6.36
N GLN A 84 14.17 14.11 -6.91
CA GLN A 84 13.29 12.97 -7.17
C GLN A 84 13.91 11.94 -8.14
N GLN A 85 14.61 12.41 -9.17
CA GLN A 85 15.33 11.54 -10.11
C GLN A 85 16.48 10.79 -9.42
N TYR A 86 17.24 11.46 -8.54
CA TYR A 86 18.30 10.81 -7.76
C TYR A 86 17.76 9.77 -6.81
N SER A 87 16.68 10.07 -6.08
CA SER A 87 16.03 9.11 -5.19
C SER A 87 15.53 7.89 -5.95
N LEU A 88 14.92 8.11 -7.11
CA LEU A 88 14.46 7.04 -7.99
C LEU A 88 15.62 6.19 -8.52
N GLY A 89 16.73 6.81 -8.89
CA GLY A 89 17.94 6.11 -9.35
C GLY A 89 18.53 5.23 -8.26
N ALA A 90 18.67 5.74 -7.03
CA ALA A 90 19.16 4.98 -5.90
C ALA A 90 18.23 3.79 -5.59
N LEU A 91 16.91 4.04 -5.55
CA LEU A 91 15.93 3.00 -5.32
C LEU A 91 15.96 1.91 -6.39
N GLY A 92 16.12 2.29 -7.67
CA GLY A 92 16.27 1.35 -8.78
C GLY A 92 17.50 0.47 -8.64
N ILE A 93 18.65 1.04 -8.24
CA ILE A 93 19.88 0.30 -7.97
C ILE A 93 19.69 -0.65 -6.79
N ASN A 94 19.07 -0.20 -5.70
CA ASN A 94 18.81 -1.02 -4.52
C ASN A 94 17.90 -2.21 -4.87
N LEU A 95 16.85 -1.98 -5.67
CA LEU A 95 15.96 -3.04 -6.14
C LEU A 95 16.71 -4.06 -7.01
N ILE A 96 17.54 -3.61 -7.95
CA ILE A 96 18.33 -4.50 -8.81
C ILE A 96 19.32 -5.31 -7.96
N TYR A 97 20.07 -4.66 -7.09
CA TYR A 97 21.05 -5.31 -6.22
C TYR A 97 20.39 -6.35 -5.32
N GLY A 98 19.36 -5.97 -4.56
CA GLY A 98 18.64 -6.88 -3.68
C GLY A 98 18.05 -8.07 -4.43
N SER A 99 17.46 -7.85 -5.61
CA SER A 99 16.88 -8.92 -6.42
C SER A 99 17.90 -9.90 -6.97
N LEU A 100 19.14 -9.49 -7.19
CA LEU A 100 20.21 -10.35 -7.71
C LEU A 100 20.96 -11.11 -6.60
N PHE A 101 21.17 -10.48 -5.45
CA PHE A 101 22.05 -11.00 -4.40
C PHE A 101 21.31 -11.48 -3.16
N GLU A 102 20.09 -10.99 -2.89
CA GLU A 102 19.30 -11.30 -1.69
C GLU A 102 17.97 -12.00 -2.05
N TRP A 103 17.85 -12.54 -3.26
CA TRP A 103 16.60 -13.10 -3.80
C TRP A 103 16.00 -14.24 -2.95
N GLU A 104 16.82 -14.93 -2.15
CA GLU A 104 16.40 -16.01 -1.24
C GLU A 104 15.56 -15.48 -0.05
N ASP A 105 15.69 -14.20 0.27
CA ASP A 105 14.93 -13.55 1.32
C ASP A 105 14.31 -12.21 0.84
N PRO A 106 13.07 -12.23 0.31
CA PRO A 106 12.37 -11.02 -0.10
C PRO A 106 12.20 -9.96 0.98
N ARG A 107 12.29 -10.34 2.27
CA ARG A 107 12.26 -9.39 3.39
C ARG A 107 13.53 -8.55 3.42
N THR A 108 14.67 -9.17 3.20
CA THR A 108 15.95 -8.46 3.10
C THR A 108 15.96 -7.52 1.89
N ILE A 109 15.46 -7.96 0.73
CA ILE A 109 15.29 -7.08 -0.43
C ILE A 109 14.46 -5.85 -0.06
N LEU A 110 13.34 -6.04 0.62
CA LEU A 110 12.43 -4.96 0.99
C LEU A 110 13.12 -3.93 1.90
N LEU A 111 13.86 -4.39 2.91
CA LEU A 111 14.56 -3.51 3.84
C LEU A 111 15.70 -2.74 3.17
N SER A 112 16.42 -3.36 2.24
CA SER A 112 17.52 -2.72 1.51
C SER A 112 17.04 -1.71 0.45
N LEU A 113 15.76 -1.65 0.12
CA LEU A 113 15.23 -0.67 -0.84
C LEU A 113 15.56 0.77 -0.43
N LEU A 114 15.57 1.06 0.86
CA LEU A 114 15.85 2.40 1.39
C LEU A 114 17.32 2.61 1.81
N ASP A 115 18.24 1.74 1.39
CA ASP A 115 19.65 1.97 1.64
C ASP A 115 20.11 3.30 1.00
N ASN A 116 20.68 4.18 1.84
CA ASN A 116 21.03 5.56 1.50
C ASN A 116 19.86 6.46 1.07
N LEU A 117 18.63 6.08 1.46
CA LEU A 117 17.40 6.84 1.26
C LEU A 117 16.65 6.97 2.58
N ASP A 118 16.14 8.16 2.88
CA ASP A 118 15.30 8.39 4.05
C ASP A 118 13.81 8.30 3.69
N THR A 119 12.98 7.92 4.66
CA THR A 119 11.53 7.78 4.49
C THR A 119 10.80 9.12 4.28
N ASP A 120 11.45 10.25 4.54
CA ASP A 120 10.95 11.59 4.20
C ASP A 120 11.16 11.95 2.72
N ARG A 121 12.04 11.22 2.02
CA ARG A 121 12.31 11.39 0.60
C ARG A 121 11.47 10.48 -0.29
N VAL A 122 11.24 9.25 0.15
CA VAL A 122 10.57 8.20 -0.63
C VAL A 122 9.62 7.39 0.27
N GLU A 123 8.40 7.17 -0.19
CA GLU A 123 7.44 6.23 0.39
C GLU A 123 7.29 5.03 -0.55
N VAL A 124 7.47 3.81 -0.04
CA VAL A 124 7.16 2.57 -0.76
C VAL A 124 5.80 2.08 -0.27
N ASP A 125 4.74 2.26 -1.04
CA ASP A 125 3.36 1.99 -0.62
C ASP A 125 2.75 0.71 -1.24
N TYR A 126 3.55 -0.03 -1.98
CA TYR A 126 3.16 -1.31 -2.59
C TYR A 126 4.39 -2.15 -2.93
N VAL A 127 4.30 -3.45 -2.65
CA VAL A 127 5.24 -4.46 -3.13
C VAL A 127 4.48 -5.70 -3.56
N TYR A 128 4.90 -6.30 -4.65
CA TYR A 128 4.36 -7.56 -5.12
C TYR A 128 5.47 -8.43 -5.71
N VAL A 129 5.54 -9.67 -5.24
CA VAL A 129 6.53 -10.66 -5.65
C VAL A 129 5.80 -11.84 -6.29
N GLU A 130 6.29 -12.31 -7.42
CA GLU A 130 5.76 -13.49 -8.11
C GLU A 130 6.89 -14.25 -8.81
N GLY A 131 6.66 -15.50 -9.09
CA GLY A 131 7.58 -16.37 -9.84
C GLY A 131 7.66 -17.78 -9.30
N PRO A 132 8.29 -18.70 -10.03
CA PRO A 132 8.36 -20.11 -9.65
C PRO A 132 9.07 -20.35 -8.33
N ASP A 133 10.15 -19.58 -8.04
CA ASP A 133 10.94 -19.73 -6.82
C ASP A 133 10.37 -18.91 -5.65
N MET A 134 9.33 -18.06 -5.89
CA MET A 134 8.71 -17.14 -4.93
C MET A 134 7.30 -17.56 -4.49
N LYS A 135 6.85 -18.77 -4.83
CA LYS A 135 5.48 -19.26 -4.52
C LYS A 135 5.18 -19.36 -3.03
N TRP A 136 6.19 -19.43 -2.20
CA TRP A 136 6.08 -19.48 -0.74
C TRP A 136 5.90 -18.09 -0.10
N VAL A 137 6.10 -17.02 -0.86
CA VAL A 137 6.01 -15.65 -0.38
C VAL A 137 4.55 -15.22 -0.26
N ASP A 138 4.12 -14.84 0.92
CA ASP A 138 2.83 -14.17 1.10
C ASP A 138 3.01 -12.64 0.94
N ASN A 139 2.53 -12.10 -0.16
CA ASN A 139 2.62 -10.67 -0.45
C ASN A 139 1.95 -9.77 0.60
N ARG A 140 0.98 -10.31 1.37
CA ARG A 140 0.35 -9.56 2.47
C ARG A 140 1.34 -9.30 3.60
N LEU A 141 2.21 -10.27 3.89
CA LEU A 141 3.26 -10.11 4.91
C LEU A 141 4.33 -9.12 4.46
N LEU A 142 4.72 -9.13 3.19
CA LEU A 142 5.66 -8.13 2.66
C LEU A 142 5.09 -6.71 2.78
N ASN A 143 3.82 -6.52 2.43
CA ASN A 143 3.18 -5.20 2.59
C ASN A 143 3.00 -4.81 4.06
N LEU A 144 2.70 -5.76 4.96
CA LEU A 144 2.68 -5.51 6.39
C LEU A 144 4.03 -4.97 6.89
N MET A 145 5.14 -5.48 6.36
CA MET A 145 6.48 -4.98 6.67
C MET A 145 6.69 -3.53 6.22
N LEU A 146 6.10 -3.09 5.11
CA LEU A 146 6.17 -1.68 4.69
C LEU A 146 5.65 -0.76 5.80
N VAL A 147 4.49 -1.10 6.39
CA VAL A 147 3.91 -0.31 7.49
C VAL A 147 4.74 -0.44 8.77
N SER A 148 5.19 -1.66 9.10
CA SER A 148 5.96 -1.93 10.33
C SER A 148 7.31 -1.21 10.34
N ASN A 149 7.94 -1.04 9.18
CA ASN A 149 9.24 -0.39 9.02
C ASN A 149 9.14 1.09 8.59
N ASN A 150 7.97 1.71 8.72
CA ASN A 150 7.74 3.12 8.41
C ASN A 150 7.93 3.50 6.92
N MET A 151 7.93 2.54 6.01
CA MET A 151 8.10 2.78 4.59
C MET A 151 6.84 3.37 3.95
N THR A 152 5.66 3.11 4.54
CA THR A 152 4.37 3.73 4.21
C THR A 152 3.48 3.83 5.47
N PRO A 153 2.58 4.80 5.54
CA PRO A 153 1.64 4.89 6.66
C PRO A 153 0.50 3.87 6.63
N ALA A 154 0.16 3.31 5.46
CA ALA A 154 -0.94 2.37 5.32
C ALA A 154 -0.83 1.49 4.08
N ILE A 155 -1.42 0.29 4.18
CA ILE A 155 -1.56 -0.68 3.10
C ILE A 155 -3.01 -1.15 2.99
N MET A 156 -3.39 -1.63 1.81
CA MET A 156 -4.76 -2.05 1.52
C MET A 156 -4.80 -3.41 0.83
N PHE A 157 -5.81 -4.19 1.19
CA PHE A 157 -6.13 -5.47 0.57
C PHE A 157 -7.59 -5.44 0.10
N ASP A 158 -7.85 -5.98 -1.08
CA ASP A 158 -9.22 -6.14 -1.55
C ASP A 158 -9.93 -7.28 -0.80
N LYS A 159 -11.20 -7.48 -1.11
CA LYS A 159 -12.04 -8.54 -0.52
C LYS A 159 -11.55 -9.97 -0.80
N ASN A 160 -10.59 -10.15 -1.69
CA ASN A 160 -9.96 -11.43 -2.00
C ASN A 160 -8.57 -11.55 -1.35
N GLY A 161 -8.17 -10.59 -0.52
CA GLY A 161 -6.86 -10.55 0.14
C GLY A 161 -5.71 -10.13 -0.78
N LYS A 162 -6.00 -9.68 -2.02
CA LYS A 162 -4.96 -9.21 -2.93
C LYS A 162 -4.52 -7.80 -2.52
N VAL A 163 -3.20 -7.60 -2.46
CA VAL A 163 -2.60 -6.28 -2.22
C VAL A 163 -3.05 -5.29 -3.28
N GLN A 164 -3.40 -4.10 -2.85
CA GLN A 164 -3.87 -3.02 -3.72
C GLN A 164 -3.06 -1.74 -3.47
N GLN A 165 -2.71 -1.06 -4.54
CA GLN A 165 -2.10 0.26 -4.44
C GLN A 165 -3.18 1.28 -4.05
N PRO A 166 -2.98 2.07 -2.97
CA PRO A 166 -4.05 2.90 -2.41
C PRO A 166 -4.68 3.90 -3.38
N SER A 167 -3.87 4.58 -4.20
CA SER A 167 -4.39 5.59 -5.14
C SER A 167 -5.29 4.97 -6.22
N ASP A 168 -5.00 3.74 -6.64
CA ASP A 168 -5.79 3.05 -7.66
C ASP A 168 -7.07 2.48 -7.05
N MET A 169 -6.97 1.89 -5.86
CA MET A 169 -8.13 1.32 -5.16
C MET A 169 -9.17 2.38 -4.78
N LEU A 170 -8.72 3.56 -4.37
CA LEU A 170 -9.59 4.64 -3.90
C LEU A 170 -10.08 5.59 -5.00
N TYR A 171 -9.54 5.49 -6.23
CA TYR A 171 -9.84 6.43 -7.29
C TYR A 171 -11.34 6.49 -7.62
N LYS A 172 -11.94 7.67 -7.42
CA LYS A 172 -13.38 7.91 -7.65
C LYS A 172 -14.30 6.94 -6.91
N LYS A 173 -13.91 6.49 -5.72
CA LYS A 173 -14.73 5.63 -4.86
C LYS A 173 -15.40 6.39 -3.74
N ASN A 174 -16.55 5.89 -3.34
CA ASN A 174 -17.14 6.15 -2.04
C ASN A 174 -16.54 5.16 -1.04
N VAL A 175 -16.06 5.63 0.08
CA VAL A 175 -15.36 4.83 1.09
C VAL A 175 -16.15 4.82 2.38
N LEU A 176 -16.49 3.62 2.85
CA LEU A 176 -16.99 3.35 4.18
C LEU A 176 -15.88 2.69 5.00
N LEU A 177 -15.51 3.27 6.12
CA LEU A 177 -14.43 2.79 6.96
C LEU A 177 -14.94 2.43 8.36
N LEU A 178 -14.72 1.21 8.78
CA LEU A 178 -14.92 0.75 10.16
C LEU A 178 -13.58 0.44 10.79
N ARG A 179 -13.20 1.17 11.84
CA ARG A 179 -11.99 0.88 12.64
C ARG A 179 -12.31 -0.08 13.77
N GLY A 180 -11.49 -1.15 13.89
CA GLY A 180 -11.64 -2.12 14.97
C GLY A 180 -10.46 -3.08 15.10
N ASN A 181 -10.47 -3.88 16.17
CA ASN A 181 -9.46 -4.92 16.37
C ASN A 181 -9.79 -6.22 15.64
N PHE A 182 -11.08 -6.49 15.39
CA PHE A 182 -11.60 -7.69 14.72
C PHE A 182 -11.00 -9.01 15.26
N ARG A 183 -11.02 -9.19 16.59
CA ARG A 183 -10.35 -10.29 17.29
C ARG A 183 -11.30 -11.07 18.23
N PRO A 184 -12.17 -11.97 17.70
CA PRO A 184 -12.73 -11.99 16.36
C PRO A 184 -13.75 -10.86 16.15
N ILE A 185 -14.22 -10.69 14.89
CA ILE A 185 -15.39 -9.86 14.66
C ILE A 185 -16.61 -10.57 15.28
N ASN A 186 -17.35 -9.86 16.11
CA ASN A 186 -18.57 -10.37 16.71
C ASN A 186 -19.81 -9.97 15.88
N LYS A 187 -20.97 -10.53 16.23
CA LYS A 187 -22.23 -10.23 15.55
C LYS A 187 -22.52 -8.73 15.52
N LEU A 188 -22.28 -8.04 16.63
CA LEU A 188 -22.47 -6.59 16.72
C LEU A 188 -21.60 -5.81 15.71
N GLY A 189 -20.34 -6.22 15.53
CA GLY A 189 -19.46 -5.61 14.54
C GLY A 189 -19.96 -5.82 13.10
N MET A 190 -20.56 -6.98 12.81
CA MET A 190 -21.20 -7.22 11.51
C MET A 190 -22.45 -6.37 11.32
N ASP A 191 -23.29 -6.25 12.35
CA ASP A 191 -24.48 -5.41 12.30
C ASP A 191 -24.08 -3.95 12.06
N PHE A 192 -23.01 -3.45 12.70
CA PHE A 192 -22.48 -2.11 12.41
C PHE A 192 -22.07 -1.91 10.94
N ILE A 193 -21.43 -2.89 10.32
CA ILE A 193 -21.06 -2.81 8.90
C ILE A 193 -22.34 -2.75 8.05
N HIS A 194 -23.30 -3.65 8.27
CA HIS A 194 -24.52 -3.74 7.49
C HIS A 194 -25.38 -2.47 7.66
N ASP A 195 -25.66 -2.04 8.87
CA ASP A 195 -26.47 -0.85 9.16
C ASP A 195 -25.82 0.41 8.58
N SER A 196 -24.49 0.50 8.65
CA SER A 196 -23.74 1.63 8.09
C SER A 196 -23.77 1.65 6.57
N LEU A 197 -23.72 0.49 5.92
CA LEU A 197 -23.90 0.36 4.47
C LEU A 197 -25.32 0.73 4.09
N ASP A 198 -26.35 0.30 4.82
CA ASP A 198 -27.74 0.63 4.57
C ASP A 198 -28.00 2.14 4.67
N ILE A 199 -27.37 2.81 5.63
CA ILE A 199 -27.40 4.28 5.75
C ILE A 199 -26.70 4.92 4.56
N PHE A 200 -25.54 4.40 4.18
CA PHE A 200 -24.74 4.93 3.09
C PHE A 200 -25.41 4.75 1.72
N MET A 201 -26.18 3.67 1.53
CA MET A 201 -26.97 3.42 0.31
C MET A 201 -28.05 4.49 0.06
N ARG A 202 -28.45 5.23 1.10
CA ARG A 202 -29.43 6.36 0.98
C ARG A 202 -28.79 7.67 0.52
N ASP A 203 -27.48 7.70 0.40
CA ASP A 203 -26.74 8.89 -0.04
C ASP A 203 -26.93 9.10 -1.55
N GLU A 204 -27.18 10.34 -1.99
CA GLU A 204 -27.48 10.69 -3.39
C GLU A 204 -26.42 10.23 -4.39
N ASN A 205 -25.15 10.15 -3.95
CA ASN A 205 -24.00 9.74 -4.76
C ASN A 205 -23.66 8.27 -4.61
N TYR A 206 -24.45 7.49 -3.88
CA TYR A 206 -24.18 6.07 -3.71
C TYR A 206 -24.37 5.31 -5.02
N ARG A 207 -23.37 4.50 -5.37
CA ARG A 207 -23.46 3.50 -6.43
C ARG A 207 -22.68 2.28 -5.96
N PRO A 208 -23.25 1.05 -6.02
CA PRO A 208 -22.57 -0.16 -5.59
C PRO A 208 -21.20 -0.33 -6.23
N ASP A 209 -21.07 -0.06 -7.53
CA ASP A 209 -19.83 -0.20 -8.30
C ASP A 209 -18.71 0.74 -7.85
N ASN A 210 -19.10 1.87 -7.22
CA ASN A 210 -18.18 2.90 -6.77
C ASN A 210 -18.01 2.93 -5.25
N THR A 211 -18.53 1.94 -4.51
CA THR A 211 -18.45 1.93 -3.05
C THR A 211 -17.56 0.79 -2.57
N ILE A 212 -16.66 1.12 -1.65
CA ILE A 212 -15.79 0.16 -0.98
C ILE A 212 -15.98 0.30 0.53
N ALA A 213 -16.21 -0.84 1.20
CA ALA A 213 -16.17 -0.91 2.65
C ALA A 213 -14.83 -1.49 3.10
N PHE A 214 -14.19 -0.80 4.04
CA PHE A 214 -12.96 -1.22 4.66
C PHE A 214 -13.14 -1.53 6.13
N CYS A 215 -12.57 -2.65 6.56
CA CYS A 215 -12.23 -2.90 7.95
C CYS A 215 -10.79 -2.45 8.19
N GLU A 216 -10.59 -1.39 8.96
CA GLU A 216 -9.26 -0.85 9.25
C GLU A 216 -8.77 -1.31 10.61
N MET A 217 -7.58 -1.86 10.62
CA MET A 217 -6.84 -2.25 11.83
C MET A 217 -5.62 -1.35 11.98
N SER A 218 -5.43 -0.79 13.17
CA SER A 218 -4.17 -0.08 13.46
C SER A 218 -3.04 -1.09 13.66
N LEU A 219 -1.83 -0.76 13.23
CA LEU A 219 -0.65 -1.59 13.45
C LEU A 219 -0.48 -1.95 14.93
N ASN A 220 -0.74 -1.01 15.84
CA ASN A 220 -0.67 -1.24 17.29
C ASN A 220 -1.61 -2.36 17.75
N SER A 221 -2.74 -2.57 17.08
CA SER A 221 -3.69 -3.66 17.42
C SER A 221 -3.20 -5.05 17.00
N LEU A 222 -2.15 -5.10 16.17
CA LEU A 222 -1.49 -6.31 15.69
C LEU A 222 -0.18 -6.61 16.45
N MET A 223 0.26 -5.69 17.32
CA MET A 223 1.50 -5.86 18.09
C MET A 223 1.28 -6.78 19.28
N GLN A 224 2.22 -7.68 19.49
CA GLN A 224 2.36 -8.50 20.69
C GLN A 224 3.85 -8.49 21.08
N ASP A 225 4.14 -8.11 22.32
CA ASP A 225 5.52 -8.00 22.81
C ASP A 225 6.46 -7.22 21.85
N GLU A 226 6.01 -6.03 21.42
CA GLU A 226 6.71 -5.13 20.48
C GLU A 226 6.92 -5.67 19.06
N LYS A 227 6.40 -6.86 18.75
CA LYS A 227 6.46 -7.45 17.41
C LYS A 227 5.07 -7.65 16.83
N VAL A 228 4.98 -7.62 15.51
CA VAL A 228 3.72 -7.94 14.83
C VAL A 228 3.52 -9.44 14.84
N ASP A 229 2.34 -9.87 15.31
CA ASP A 229 1.92 -11.28 15.19
C ASP A 229 1.39 -11.55 13.77
N GLU A 230 2.28 -12.05 12.91
CA GLU A 230 1.97 -12.33 11.51
C GLU A 230 0.84 -13.37 11.35
N LYS A 231 0.74 -14.36 12.25
CA LYS A 231 -0.30 -15.38 12.19
C LYS A 231 -1.66 -14.80 12.54
N ASP A 232 -1.72 -14.02 13.61
CA ASP A 232 -2.94 -13.32 14.03
C ASP A 232 -3.38 -12.32 12.94
N PHE A 233 -2.45 -11.60 12.34
CA PHE A 233 -2.72 -10.72 11.20
C PHE A 233 -3.37 -11.48 10.03
N LEU A 234 -2.76 -12.55 9.55
CA LEU A 234 -3.30 -13.34 8.44
C LEU A 234 -4.68 -13.90 8.76
N HIS A 235 -4.88 -14.46 9.97
CA HIS A 235 -6.18 -14.96 10.40
C HIS A 235 -7.28 -13.89 10.37
N ARG A 236 -6.98 -12.66 10.83
CA ARG A 236 -7.96 -11.56 10.82
C ARG A 236 -8.27 -11.11 9.40
N VAL A 237 -7.25 -10.99 8.52
CA VAL A 237 -7.44 -10.65 7.11
C VAL A 237 -8.29 -11.71 6.43
N ASP A 238 -7.97 -13.00 6.59
CA ASP A 238 -8.71 -14.11 6.00
C ASP A 238 -10.17 -14.14 6.47
N LEU A 239 -10.41 -13.93 7.77
CA LEU A 239 -11.75 -13.85 8.34
C LEU A 239 -12.57 -12.73 7.69
N LEU A 240 -12.00 -11.51 7.61
CA LEU A 240 -12.67 -10.35 7.04
C LEU A 240 -12.93 -10.53 5.53
N ASN A 241 -11.96 -11.09 4.80
CA ASN A 241 -12.12 -11.40 3.39
C ASN A 241 -13.22 -12.48 3.14
N THR A 242 -13.32 -13.50 3.99
CA THR A 242 -14.41 -14.49 3.93
C THR A 242 -15.79 -13.83 4.08
N MET A 243 -15.86 -12.71 4.81
CA MET A 243 -17.06 -11.87 4.95
C MET A 243 -17.22 -10.84 3.81
N GLY A 244 -16.38 -10.90 2.78
CA GLY A 244 -16.43 -10.00 1.63
C GLY A 244 -15.90 -8.58 1.90
N GLN A 245 -15.21 -8.36 3.02
CA GLN A 245 -14.68 -7.05 3.41
C GLN A 245 -13.28 -6.84 2.85
N SER A 246 -12.99 -5.61 2.41
CA SER A 246 -11.63 -5.15 2.15
C SER A 246 -10.96 -4.75 3.47
N VAL A 247 -9.64 -4.87 3.53
CA VAL A 247 -8.88 -4.63 4.77
C VAL A 247 -7.85 -3.52 4.56
N MET A 248 -7.71 -2.65 5.54
CA MET A 248 -6.67 -1.64 5.61
C MET A 248 -5.87 -1.82 6.90
N ILE A 249 -4.54 -1.77 6.80
CA ILE A 249 -3.67 -1.68 7.97
C ILE A 249 -3.02 -0.32 7.96
N SER A 250 -3.07 0.39 9.11
CA SER A 250 -2.50 1.72 9.21
C SER A 250 -1.73 1.96 10.50
N ARG A 251 -0.90 2.99 10.50
CA ARG A 251 -0.19 3.49 11.70
C ARG A 251 -0.90 4.66 12.38
N PHE A 252 -2.07 5.03 11.89
CA PHE A 252 -2.79 6.17 12.42
C PHE A 252 -3.46 5.83 13.75
N THR A 253 -3.01 6.46 14.83
CA THR A 253 -3.62 6.33 16.16
C THR A 253 -4.83 7.25 16.32
N ARG A 254 -4.86 8.38 15.60
CA ARG A 254 -5.90 9.41 15.70
C ARG A 254 -6.70 9.51 14.40
N PHE A 255 -8.02 9.70 14.51
CA PHE A 255 -8.93 9.74 13.36
C PHE A 255 -8.63 10.90 12.40
N PHE A 256 -8.31 12.09 12.88
CA PHE A 256 -8.01 13.22 12.00
C PHE A 256 -6.78 12.95 11.09
N LYS A 257 -5.77 12.23 11.59
CA LYS A 257 -4.61 11.82 10.75
C LYS A 257 -5.03 10.82 9.69
N LEU A 258 -5.96 9.92 10.02
CA LEU A 258 -6.53 8.97 9.07
C LEU A 258 -7.36 9.68 7.99
N VAL A 259 -8.17 10.66 8.37
CA VAL A 259 -8.94 11.49 7.41
C VAL A 259 -8.01 12.28 6.50
N ASN A 260 -6.97 12.91 7.04
CA ASN A 260 -5.96 13.62 6.25
C ASN A 260 -5.24 12.70 5.26
N TYR A 261 -4.98 11.44 5.64
CA TYR A 261 -4.42 10.47 4.71
C TYR A 261 -5.38 10.18 3.55
N PHE A 262 -6.66 9.97 3.83
CA PHE A 262 -7.66 9.77 2.77
C PHE A 262 -7.85 11.02 1.90
N GLY A 263 -7.70 12.22 2.46
CA GLY A 263 -7.78 13.49 1.73
C GLY A 263 -6.75 13.66 0.61
N GLN A 264 -5.67 12.87 0.61
CA GLN A 264 -4.66 12.87 -0.46
C GLN A 264 -5.13 12.18 -1.75
N PHE A 265 -6.20 11.39 -1.69
CA PHE A 265 -6.67 10.59 -2.81
C PHE A 265 -7.88 11.23 -3.50
N LYS A 266 -7.98 11.00 -4.80
CA LYS A 266 -9.14 11.45 -5.61
C LYS A 266 -10.33 10.50 -5.42
N MET A 267 -10.89 10.47 -4.21
CA MET A 267 -12.13 9.74 -3.89
C MET A 267 -13.35 10.66 -3.93
N ILE A 268 -14.55 10.08 -3.93
CA ILE A 268 -15.80 10.84 -3.96
C ILE A 268 -16.19 11.26 -2.55
N LYS A 269 -16.23 10.31 -1.60
CA LYS A 269 -16.70 10.53 -0.24
C LYS A 269 -16.07 9.54 0.73
N LEU A 270 -15.77 10.00 1.95
CA LEU A 270 -15.38 9.17 3.08
C LEU A 270 -16.47 9.18 4.14
N ARG A 271 -16.84 8.01 4.64
CA ARG A 271 -17.66 7.81 5.83
C ARG A 271 -16.91 6.94 6.81
N ILE A 272 -16.87 7.37 8.06
CA ILE A 272 -16.22 6.60 9.14
C ILE A 272 -17.29 6.17 10.12
N VAL A 273 -17.34 4.89 10.41
CA VAL A 273 -18.24 4.31 11.40
C VAL A 273 -17.55 4.35 12.75
N ILE A 274 -18.17 5.00 13.72
CA ILE A 274 -17.60 5.21 15.07
C ILE A 274 -18.65 4.87 16.11
N GLY A 275 -18.30 4.07 17.12
CA GLY A 275 -19.14 3.86 18.29
C GLY A 275 -19.11 5.06 19.24
N LEU A 276 -20.18 5.28 20.00
CA LEU A 276 -20.29 6.39 20.96
C LEU A 276 -19.09 6.51 21.91
N PRO A 277 -18.59 5.43 22.54
CA PRO A 277 -17.42 5.54 23.43
C PRO A 277 -16.15 6.02 22.71
N THR A 278 -16.02 5.74 21.42
CA THR A 278 -14.90 6.22 20.59
C THR A 278 -15.11 7.68 20.23
N PHE A 279 -16.34 8.07 19.93
CA PHE A 279 -16.68 9.46 19.65
C PHE A 279 -16.40 10.37 20.85
N ASP A 280 -16.77 9.95 22.06
CA ASP A 280 -16.45 10.69 23.29
C ASP A 280 -14.93 10.91 23.44
N LYS A 281 -14.12 9.88 23.19
CA LYS A 281 -12.66 9.99 23.22
C LYS A 281 -12.10 10.95 22.15
N ILE A 282 -12.73 11.02 20.99
CA ILE A 282 -12.35 11.96 19.93
C ILE A 282 -12.59 13.41 20.40
N LEU A 283 -13.58 13.66 21.25
CA LEU A 283 -13.90 14.99 21.76
C LEU A 283 -13.06 15.38 23.00
N GLU A 284 -12.23 14.49 23.55
CA GLU A 284 -11.37 14.80 24.69
C GLU A 284 -10.23 15.74 24.27
N SER A 285 -10.24 16.97 24.76
CA SER A 285 -9.23 18.01 24.48
C SER A 285 -7.82 17.59 24.88
N SER A 286 -7.67 16.77 25.93
CA SER A 286 -6.38 16.24 26.40
C SER A 286 -5.63 15.42 25.35
N SER A 287 -6.36 14.84 24.37
CA SER A 287 -5.79 14.06 23.27
C SER A 287 -5.11 14.89 22.19
N TYR A 288 -5.20 16.24 22.23
CA TYR A 288 -4.74 17.13 21.16
C TYR A 288 -3.82 18.26 21.65
N THR A 289 -3.16 18.08 22.77
CA THR A 289 -2.27 19.08 23.38
C THR A 289 -1.02 19.39 22.56
N ASP A 290 -0.68 18.50 21.62
CA ASP A 290 0.42 18.66 20.66
C ASP A 290 0.04 19.48 19.41
N LEU A 291 -1.25 19.76 19.21
CA LEU A 291 -1.72 20.60 18.11
C LEU A 291 -1.82 22.05 18.56
N ARG A 292 -1.44 22.99 17.68
CA ARG A 292 -1.50 24.44 17.98
C ARG A 292 -2.94 24.92 18.22
N GLY A 293 -3.89 24.44 17.43
CA GLY A 293 -5.33 24.71 17.58
C GLY A 293 -6.08 23.70 18.44
N GLY A 294 -5.36 22.73 19.06
CA GLY A 294 -5.92 21.73 19.95
C GLY A 294 -7.05 20.91 19.30
N LEU A 295 -8.11 20.69 20.09
CA LEU A 295 -9.30 19.96 19.63
C LEU A 295 -9.96 20.61 18.39
N LEU A 296 -10.00 21.94 18.30
CA LEU A 296 -10.65 22.63 17.17
C LEU A 296 -9.93 22.35 15.85
N GLU A 297 -8.59 22.30 15.85
CA GLU A 297 -7.80 21.93 14.68
C GLU A 297 -8.09 20.48 14.24
N ALA A 298 -8.14 19.56 15.20
CA ALA A 298 -8.46 18.17 14.93
C ALA A 298 -9.88 18.01 14.37
N MET A 299 -10.86 18.74 14.92
CA MET A 299 -12.26 18.70 14.43
C MET A 299 -12.37 19.30 13.01
N GLY A 300 -11.70 20.41 12.73
CA GLY A 300 -11.65 20.99 11.40
C GLY A 300 -11.04 20.08 10.32
N ALA A 301 -10.19 19.13 10.73
CA ALA A 301 -9.64 18.12 9.83
C ALA A 301 -10.54 16.88 9.67
N LEU A 302 -11.48 16.65 10.61
CA LEU A 302 -12.41 15.52 10.58
C LEU A 302 -13.66 15.81 9.74
N PHE A 303 -14.12 17.06 9.68
CA PHE A 303 -15.35 17.50 9.04
C PHE A 303 -15.12 18.51 7.92
#